data_9c9336d4996f24ce75ad6c03b33faeb4
#
_entry.id   9c9336d4996f24ce75ad6c03b33faeb4
#
_cell.length_a   1.000
_cell.length_b   1.000
_cell.length_c   1.000
_cell.angle_alpha   90.00
_cell.angle_beta   90.00
_cell.angle_gamma   90.00
#
_symmetry.space_group_name_H-M   'P 1'
#
loop_
_entity.id
_entity.type
_entity.pdbx_description
1 polymer ?
#
loop_
_entity_poly.entity_id
_entity_poly.type
_entity_poly.pdbx_seq_one_letter_code
_entity_poly.pdbx_strand_id
1 'polypeptide(L)'
;NETVIVTLSSPNNATLGSDDAHTYTITDNDDAPVVDFNETSSSGAESVSSKPLTVDLSAASGQDVTIDYAVTGTATGSGTDYTLANGTLTISAGATTGTITIAGIIDDAADEANETVIVTLSNPNNATLGSDSVHTYTINDDDNPPVVDFNATSSSDAESVSSANLAVDLSAASSQDVTVDYTVTGTATGSGTDYTLANGTLTISAGATTGTITIAGIIDDSIDEPNETVIVTLSNPSNATLGSDSAHTYTINDDENTPTIDFNTTSSSGAESVSSAGLTVDLSAESSQNVTVSYAVTGTATGSGTDYTLANGTLTISAGSTAGTITIASIVNDALDEANETVIVTLSSPSNATLGSDSVHTYTITDNDNTPTIDFNATSSSGAESTSSETITVDLSAASGQDVTIDYVVTGTATGSGTDYTLGSGTLTINAGSTTGTITIASIVDDFLDEANETVVLTLSNPSNAILGGDSIYTYTINDNDNTPTIDFNATSSSGAESVSSKALTVNLSGPSGETVTVDYAVTGTATGSGTDYTLGNGTLSIPSGTTTGTITIANIINDTTDEACLLYTSPSPRDLST
;
A
#
# COMPACT_ATOMS: atom_id res chain seq x y z
N ASN A 1 85.45 43.91 -67.41
CA ASN A 1 86.45 44.43 -68.31
C ASN A 1 86.82 45.86 -67.90
N GLU A 2 88.12 46.19 -67.78
CA GLU A 2 88.64 47.52 -67.42
C GLU A 2 89.45 48.11 -68.58
N THR A 3 89.62 49.42 -68.64
CA THR A 3 90.38 50.05 -69.70
C THR A 3 91.49 50.91 -69.14
N VAL A 4 92.71 50.79 -69.73
CA VAL A 4 93.80 51.66 -69.52
C VAL A 4 93.93 52.56 -70.78
N ILE A 5 93.78 53.86 -70.67
CA ILE A 5 93.91 54.82 -71.78
C ILE A 5 95.22 55.55 -71.61
N VAL A 6 96.18 55.40 -72.58
CA VAL A 6 97.41 56.11 -72.65
C VAL A 6 97.28 57.20 -73.75
N THR A 7 97.37 58.46 -73.35
CA THR A 7 97.28 59.59 -74.30
C THR A 7 98.63 60.29 -74.42
N LEU A 8 99.14 60.41 -75.64
CA LEU A 8 100.31 61.19 -75.98
C LEU A 8 100.00 62.69 -75.99
N SER A 9 100.89 63.55 -75.48
CA SER A 9 100.67 64.99 -75.43
C SER A 9 102.00 65.78 -75.53
N SER A 10 101.99 66.99 -75.96
CA SER A 10 103.09 67.97 -75.99
C SER A 10 104.39 67.45 -76.64
N PRO A 11 104.39 66.95 -77.83
CA PRO A 11 105.59 66.44 -78.47
C PRO A 11 106.55 67.60 -78.75
N ASN A 12 107.87 67.44 -78.51
CA ASN A 12 108.87 68.41 -78.84
C ASN A 12 109.60 67.90 -80.16
N ASN A 13 109.73 68.78 -81.12
CA ASN A 13 110.33 68.52 -82.44
C ASN A 13 109.58 67.48 -83.32
N ALA A 14 108.28 67.37 -83.04
CA ALA A 14 107.34 66.54 -83.79
C ALA A 14 105.96 67.22 -83.74
N THR A 15 105.03 66.78 -84.62
CA THR A 15 103.64 67.14 -84.50
C THR A 15 102.87 65.90 -84.06
N LEU A 16 101.87 66.08 -83.20
CA LEU A 16 101.01 64.99 -82.79
C LEU A 16 100.17 64.51 -84.01
N GLY A 17 100.13 63.20 -84.17
CA GLY A 17 99.30 62.61 -85.22
C GLY A 17 97.86 62.44 -84.73
N SER A 18 97.01 61.87 -85.58
CA SER A 18 95.61 61.67 -85.29
C SER A 18 95.35 60.49 -84.30
N ASP A 19 96.30 59.60 -84.04
CA ASP A 19 96.21 58.45 -83.20
C ASP A 19 97.00 58.66 -81.89
N ASP A 20 96.64 59.70 -81.19
CA ASP A 20 97.32 60.15 -79.94
C ASP A 20 96.83 59.46 -78.69
N ALA A 21 95.78 58.62 -78.71
CA ALA A 21 95.27 57.78 -77.54
C ALA A 21 95.23 56.33 -77.92
N HIS A 22 95.76 55.48 -77.01
CA HIS A 22 95.66 54.07 -77.11
C HIS A 22 94.86 53.53 -75.89
N THR A 23 93.78 52.80 -76.16
CA THR A 23 92.97 52.12 -75.16
C THR A 23 93.33 50.65 -75.09
N TYR A 24 93.84 50.22 -73.98
CA TYR A 24 94.03 48.79 -73.68
C TYR A 24 92.88 48.31 -72.79
N THR A 25 92.12 47.33 -73.24
CA THR A 25 91.05 46.72 -72.45
C THR A 25 91.61 45.46 -71.77
N ILE A 26 91.58 45.51 -70.47
CA ILE A 26 91.80 44.29 -69.66
C ILE A 26 90.49 43.56 -69.69
N THR A 27 90.45 42.44 -70.32
CA THR A 27 89.24 41.55 -70.36
C THR A 27 89.31 40.66 -69.14
N ASP A 28 88.19 40.64 -68.42
CA ASP A 28 87.94 39.68 -67.39
C ASP A 28 87.74 38.28 -68.02
N ASN A 29 88.42 37.26 -67.52
CA ASN A 29 88.36 35.90 -67.98
C ASN A 29 87.95 34.91 -66.92
N ASP A 30 87.48 35.47 -65.77
CA ASP A 30 86.95 34.65 -64.69
C ASP A 30 85.50 34.37 -64.92
N ASP A 31 85.05 33.12 -64.59
CA ASP A 31 83.65 32.70 -64.69
C ASP A 31 82.85 33.43 -63.61
N ALA A 32 81.59 33.79 -63.93
CA ALA A 32 80.66 34.32 -62.95
C ALA A 32 80.49 33.30 -61.78
N PRO A 33 80.61 33.79 -60.56
CA PRO A 33 80.45 32.94 -59.38
C PRO A 33 79.07 32.26 -59.39
N VAL A 34 78.97 31.05 -58.84
CA VAL A 34 77.70 30.28 -58.59
C VAL A 34 77.15 30.74 -57.24
N VAL A 35 75.85 31.03 -57.15
CA VAL A 35 75.14 31.38 -55.92
C VAL A 35 74.24 30.24 -55.48
N ASP A 36 74.45 29.80 -54.27
CA ASP A 36 73.72 28.67 -53.63
C ASP A 36 73.45 28.99 -52.17
N PHE A 37 72.44 28.32 -51.59
CA PHE A 37 72.33 28.21 -50.13
C PHE A 37 73.47 27.31 -49.60
N ASN A 38 73.99 27.64 -48.41
CA ASN A 38 74.98 26.85 -47.70
C ASN A 38 74.43 25.44 -47.34
N GLU A 39 73.16 25.39 -47.01
CA GLU A 39 72.39 24.16 -46.71
C GLU A 39 71.03 24.24 -47.38
N THR A 40 70.44 23.09 -47.77
CA THR A 40 69.15 23.05 -48.44
C THR A 40 67.99 22.89 -47.45
N SER A 41 68.25 22.55 -46.21
CA SER A 41 67.24 22.43 -45.14
C SER A 41 67.82 22.72 -43.75
N SER A 42 66.97 23.19 -42.85
CA SER A 42 67.25 23.35 -41.43
C SER A 42 65.93 23.37 -40.67
N SER A 43 66.00 23.26 -39.34
CA SER A 43 64.83 23.33 -38.46
C SER A 43 65.16 24.02 -37.14
N GLY A 44 64.17 24.49 -36.43
CA GLY A 44 64.25 25.05 -35.08
C GLY A 44 62.91 25.03 -34.42
N ALA A 45 62.87 25.06 -33.09
CA ALA A 45 61.65 25.26 -32.31
C ALA A 45 61.11 26.68 -32.57
N GLU A 46 59.83 26.87 -32.45
CA GLU A 46 59.16 28.19 -32.60
C GLU A 46 59.62 29.18 -31.50
N SER A 47 60.06 28.68 -30.35
CA SER A 47 60.69 29.49 -29.29
C SER A 47 61.98 30.20 -29.74
N VAL A 48 62.52 29.87 -30.94
CA VAL A 48 63.66 30.56 -31.56
C VAL A 48 63.17 31.71 -32.41
N SER A 49 63.35 32.94 -32.00
CA SER A 49 62.79 34.15 -32.60
C SER A 49 63.26 34.47 -34.01
N SER A 50 64.31 33.84 -34.54
CA SER A 50 64.81 34.06 -35.91
C SER A 50 65.80 32.99 -36.37
N LYS A 51 65.85 32.76 -37.70
CA LYS A 51 66.83 31.87 -38.36
C LYS A 51 67.49 32.58 -39.48
N PRO A 52 68.85 32.79 -39.43
CA PRO A 52 69.64 33.25 -40.60
C PRO A 52 69.87 32.08 -41.54
N LEU A 53 69.63 32.32 -42.85
CA LEU A 53 69.93 31.41 -43.94
C LEU A 53 71.15 32.00 -44.70
N THR A 54 72.26 31.30 -44.76
CA THR A 54 73.49 31.72 -45.47
C THR A 54 73.41 31.37 -46.93
N VAL A 55 73.66 32.38 -47.77
CA VAL A 55 73.79 32.25 -49.23
C VAL A 55 75.26 32.47 -49.59
N ASP A 56 75.85 31.50 -50.25
CA ASP A 56 77.28 31.50 -50.59
C ASP A 56 77.54 31.76 -52.10
N LEU A 57 78.63 32.41 -52.37
CA LEU A 57 79.21 32.50 -53.72
C LEU A 57 80.41 31.58 -53.85
N SER A 58 80.53 30.82 -54.94
CA SER A 58 81.65 29.96 -55.24
C SER A 58 82.98 30.67 -55.28
N ALA A 59 82.97 31.95 -55.60
CA ALA A 59 84.12 32.88 -55.61
C ALA A 59 83.68 34.31 -55.35
N ALA A 60 84.59 35.17 -54.91
CA ALA A 60 84.31 36.64 -54.72
C ALA A 60 84.07 37.28 -56.11
N SER A 61 83.07 38.14 -56.23
CA SER A 61 82.80 38.94 -57.42
C SER A 61 83.38 40.30 -57.25
N GLY A 62 83.93 40.87 -58.29
CA GLY A 62 84.37 42.27 -58.31
C GLY A 62 83.24 43.30 -58.35
N GLN A 63 81.99 42.86 -58.46
CA GLN A 63 80.76 43.65 -58.47
C GLN A 63 79.78 43.10 -57.42
N ASP A 64 78.86 43.96 -57.01
CA ASP A 64 77.75 43.52 -56.14
C ASP A 64 76.98 42.49 -56.89
N VAL A 65 76.70 41.32 -56.22
CA VAL A 65 75.81 40.30 -56.68
C VAL A 65 74.41 40.48 -56.07
N THR A 66 73.41 40.58 -56.90
CA THR A 66 72.05 40.67 -56.41
C THR A 66 71.27 39.39 -56.83
N ILE A 67 70.46 38.87 -55.93
CA ILE A 67 69.66 37.68 -56.16
C ILE A 67 68.25 37.89 -55.57
N ASP A 68 67.22 37.67 -56.35
CA ASP A 68 65.86 37.69 -55.87
C ASP A 68 65.53 36.41 -55.11
N TYR A 69 64.73 36.52 -54.08
CA TYR A 69 64.21 35.39 -53.37
C TYR A 69 62.73 35.51 -53.18
N ALA A 70 62.02 34.36 -53.32
CA ALA A 70 60.60 34.19 -53.06
C ALA A 70 60.39 33.27 -51.86
N VAL A 71 59.37 33.60 -51.00
CA VAL A 71 59.07 32.84 -49.79
C VAL A 71 57.72 32.19 -49.96
N THR A 72 57.64 30.89 -49.72
CA THR A 72 56.46 30.04 -49.72
C THR A 72 56.54 29.06 -48.56
N GLY A 73 55.61 28.15 -48.38
CA GLY A 73 55.61 27.13 -47.34
C GLY A 73 54.22 26.91 -46.74
N THR A 74 54.13 26.14 -45.66
CA THR A 74 52.89 25.94 -44.89
C THR A 74 52.74 27.00 -43.81
N ALA A 75 53.84 27.51 -43.27
CA ALA A 75 53.81 28.61 -42.30
C ALA A 75 53.29 29.90 -42.94
N THR A 76 52.52 30.64 -42.19
CA THR A 76 51.83 31.89 -42.61
C THR A 76 52.72 33.09 -42.30
N GLY A 77 53.20 33.78 -43.33
CA GLY A 77 54.02 35.00 -43.17
C GLY A 77 53.23 36.19 -42.65
N SER A 78 53.89 37.37 -42.72
CA SER A 78 53.33 38.66 -42.33
C SER A 78 53.09 38.83 -40.80
N GLY A 79 53.78 38.07 -40.00
CA GLY A 79 53.76 38.20 -38.55
C GLY A 79 52.68 37.31 -37.87
N THR A 80 52.16 36.31 -38.56
CA THR A 80 51.39 35.23 -37.94
C THR A 80 52.39 34.24 -37.33
N ASP A 81 53.10 33.48 -38.14
CA ASP A 81 54.08 32.50 -37.66
C ASP A 81 55.51 33.02 -37.83
N TYR A 82 55.77 33.87 -38.82
CA TYR A 82 57.09 34.53 -39.03
C TYR A 82 56.98 35.83 -39.82
N THR A 83 58.10 36.59 -39.89
CA THR A 83 58.20 37.84 -40.68
C THR A 83 59.32 37.72 -41.68
N LEU A 84 59.04 37.27 -42.91
CA LEU A 84 59.90 37.36 -44.08
C LEU A 84 59.06 37.50 -45.32
N ALA A 85 59.26 38.56 -46.10
CA ALA A 85 58.60 38.73 -47.41
C ALA A 85 59.55 38.43 -48.53
N ASN A 86 59.02 38.25 -49.76
CA ASN A 86 59.86 38.20 -50.98
C ASN A 86 60.79 39.46 -51.06
N GLY A 87 61.99 39.26 -51.54
CA GLY A 87 62.96 40.33 -51.56
C GLY A 87 64.13 40.09 -52.49
N THR A 88 65.13 40.97 -52.39
CA THR A 88 66.40 40.81 -53.10
C THR A 88 67.56 40.90 -52.10
N LEU A 89 68.38 39.87 -52.12
CA LEU A 89 69.68 39.86 -51.35
C LEU A 89 70.74 40.49 -52.18
N THR A 90 71.55 41.35 -51.56
CA THR A 90 72.77 41.93 -52.16
C THR A 90 73.98 41.44 -51.40
N ILE A 91 74.90 40.76 -52.12
CA ILE A 91 76.21 40.36 -51.65
C ILE A 91 77.21 41.34 -52.24
N SER A 92 77.81 42.11 -51.34
CA SER A 92 78.73 43.24 -51.76
C SER A 92 79.96 42.70 -52.47
N ALA A 93 80.49 43.52 -53.38
CA ALA A 93 81.74 43.21 -54.09
C ALA A 93 82.83 42.80 -53.10
N GLY A 94 83.53 41.72 -53.39
CA GLY A 94 84.56 41.12 -52.56
C GLY A 94 84.08 40.18 -51.44
N ALA A 95 82.77 40.16 -51.14
CA ALA A 95 82.21 39.22 -50.20
C ALA A 95 81.82 37.89 -50.89
N THR A 96 81.86 36.80 -50.18
CA THR A 96 81.49 35.44 -50.65
C THR A 96 80.23 34.89 -49.98
N THR A 97 79.65 35.71 -49.04
CA THR A 97 78.45 35.25 -48.29
C THR A 97 77.47 36.40 -48.13
N GLY A 98 76.18 36.06 -48.18
CA GLY A 98 75.05 36.92 -47.79
C GLY A 98 74.11 36.19 -46.85
N THR A 99 73.18 36.90 -46.23
CA THR A 99 72.26 36.30 -45.27
C THR A 99 70.81 36.73 -45.53
N ILE A 100 69.91 35.83 -45.66
CA ILE A 100 68.45 36.03 -45.62
C ILE A 100 68.01 35.60 -44.22
N THR A 101 67.26 36.39 -43.50
CA THR A 101 66.86 36.10 -42.16
C THR A 101 65.36 35.91 -42.08
N ILE A 102 64.90 34.67 -41.72
CA ILE A 102 63.54 34.44 -41.26
C ILE A 102 63.48 35.07 -39.85
N ALA A 103 62.78 36.16 -39.72
CA ALA A 103 62.68 36.90 -38.45
C ALA A 103 61.27 36.87 -37.87
N GLY A 104 61.16 37.21 -36.60
CA GLY A 104 59.84 37.27 -35.92
C GLY A 104 59.10 35.95 -35.97
N ILE A 105 59.82 34.83 -35.78
CA ILE A 105 59.18 33.57 -35.53
C ILE A 105 58.42 33.72 -34.22
N ILE A 106 57.13 33.37 -34.23
CA ILE A 106 56.19 33.54 -33.11
C ILE A 106 56.17 32.23 -32.31
N ASP A 107 56.33 32.37 -31.00
CA ASP A 107 56.22 31.36 -29.96
C ASP A 107 54.89 31.63 -29.23
N ASP A 108 53.86 30.78 -29.42
CA ASP A 108 52.60 30.95 -28.71
C ASP A 108 52.34 29.73 -27.81
N ALA A 109 51.17 29.35 -27.44
CA ALA A 109 50.89 28.24 -26.55
C ALA A 109 49.89 27.25 -27.17
N ALA A 110 49.71 27.32 -28.46
CA ALA A 110 48.82 26.45 -29.18
C ALA A 110 49.58 25.25 -29.74
N ASP A 111 49.22 24.05 -29.37
CA ASP A 111 49.71 22.83 -29.99
C ASP A 111 49.45 22.85 -31.49
N GLU A 112 50.52 22.89 -32.30
CA GLU A 112 50.45 23.07 -33.74
C GLU A 112 51.15 21.93 -34.51
N ALA A 113 50.89 21.85 -35.79
CA ALA A 113 51.67 21.00 -36.64
C ALA A 113 52.95 21.69 -37.07
N ASN A 114 54.11 20.96 -37.17
CA ASN A 114 55.33 21.52 -37.71
C ASN A 114 55.10 22.16 -39.07
N GLU A 115 55.58 23.38 -39.23
CA GLU A 115 55.34 24.20 -40.43
C GLU A 115 56.62 24.45 -41.20
N THR A 116 56.53 24.85 -42.46
CA THR A 116 57.67 25.10 -43.31
C THR A 116 57.71 26.51 -43.87
N VAL A 117 58.90 27.13 -43.88
CA VAL A 117 59.22 28.35 -44.65
C VAL A 117 60.17 27.93 -45.78
N ILE A 118 59.77 28.04 -47.04
CA ILE A 118 60.58 27.67 -48.19
C ILE A 118 61.02 28.92 -48.88
N VAL A 119 62.36 29.14 -48.92
CA VAL A 119 63.00 30.27 -49.61
C VAL A 119 63.63 29.78 -50.91
N THR A 120 63.28 30.37 -52.06
CA THR A 120 63.75 30.02 -53.41
C THR A 120 64.50 31.20 -54.01
N LEU A 121 65.79 31.00 -54.35
CA LEU A 121 66.63 32.00 -55.07
C LEU A 121 66.29 32.00 -56.55
N SER A 122 66.34 33.18 -57.19
CA SER A 122 66.09 33.35 -58.63
C SER A 122 66.76 34.66 -59.16
N ASN A 123 66.85 34.80 -60.48
CA ASN A 123 67.29 35.99 -61.18
C ASN A 123 68.60 36.54 -60.64
N PRO A 124 69.68 35.77 -60.49
CA PRO A 124 70.98 36.33 -60.08
C PRO A 124 71.51 37.30 -61.10
N ASN A 125 72.08 38.42 -60.62
CA ASN A 125 72.80 39.40 -61.45
C ASN A 125 74.28 39.34 -61.03
N ASN A 126 75.20 39.30 -61.94
CA ASN A 126 76.64 39.14 -61.75
C ASN A 126 77.03 37.77 -61.10
N ALA A 127 76.19 36.77 -61.21
CA ALA A 127 76.38 35.42 -60.78
C ALA A 127 75.53 34.44 -61.64
N THR A 128 75.76 33.15 -61.52
CA THR A 128 74.91 32.09 -62.04
C THR A 128 74.20 31.34 -60.92
N LEU A 129 72.97 30.96 -61.08
CA LEU A 129 72.22 30.15 -60.09
C LEU A 129 72.78 28.78 -60.02
N GLY A 130 73.08 28.26 -58.84
CA GLY A 130 73.52 26.88 -58.62
C GLY A 130 72.39 25.89 -58.40
N SER A 131 72.76 24.72 -57.97
CA SER A 131 71.83 23.60 -57.74
C SER A 131 71.03 23.75 -56.40
N ASP A 132 71.63 24.38 -55.39
CA ASP A 132 71.08 24.48 -54.06
C ASP A 132 70.34 25.85 -53.91
N SER A 133 69.48 26.12 -54.86
CA SER A 133 68.70 27.36 -54.95
C SER A 133 67.43 27.40 -54.06
N VAL A 134 67.13 26.33 -53.33
CA VAL A 134 65.95 26.23 -52.45
C VAL A 134 66.39 25.80 -51.06
N HIS A 135 65.94 26.54 -50.04
CA HIS A 135 66.12 26.19 -48.62
C HIS A 135 64.76 25.99 -47.99
N THR A 136 64.54 24.83 -47.28
CA THR A 136 63.35 24.58 -46.47
C THR A 136 63.72 24.71 -45.00
N TYR A 137 63.15 25.69 -44.29
CA TYR A 137 63.23 25.77 -42.85
C TYR A 137 61.95 25.24 -42.26
N THR A 138 62.04 24.26 -41.28
CA THR A 138 60.90 23.73 -40.53
C THR A 138 60.84 24.40 -39.17
N ILE A 139 59.74 25.07 -38.88
CA ILE A 139 59.38 25.55 -37.57
C ILE A 139 58.78 24.36 -36.85
N ASN A 140 59.38 23.90 -35.78
CA ASN A 140 58.91 22.78 -34.98
C ASN A 140 58.10 23.36 -33.81
N ASP A 141 56.86 22.89 -33.66
CA ASP A 141 56.05 23.08 -32.48
C ASP A 141 56.75 22.49 -31.25
N ASP A 142 56.83 23.21 -30.16
CA ASP A 142 57.42 22.80 -28.87
C ASP A 142 56.41 22.90 -27.71
N ASP A 143 55.09 23.10 -28.00
CA ASP A 143 54.00 23.03 -27.04
C ASP A 143 53.49 21.61 -26.80
N ASN A 144 52.86 21.42 -25.63
CA ASN A 144 52.31 20.13 -25.30
C ASN A 144 50.85 20.05 -25.75
N PRO A 145 50.40 18.88 -26.25
CA PRO A 145 48.98 18.68 -26.55
C PRO A 145 48.12 19.06 -25.35
N PRO A 146 47.01 19.82 -25.58
CA PRO A 146 46.12 20.22 -24.50
C PRO A 146 45.54 19.02 -23.76
N VAL A 147 45.17 19.23 -22.49
CA VAL A 147 44.43 18.23 -21.70
C VAL A 147 42.95 18.47 -21.93
N VAL A 148 42.23 17.38 -22.22
CA VAL A 148 40.76 17.39 -22.39
C VAL A 148 40.09 16.79 -21.17
N ASP A 149 39.18 17.55 -20.55
CA ASP A 149 38.46 17.20 -19.34
C ASP A 149 37.03 17.71 -19.38
N PHE A 150 36.13 17.11 -18.59
CA PHE A 150 34.88 17.79 -18.27
C PHE A 150 35.12 18.99 -17.36
N ASN A 151 34.39 20.08 -17.59
CA ASN A 151 34.40 21.27 -16.73
C ASN A 151 33.96 20.96 -15.29
N ALA A 152 33.07 19.95 -15.12
CA ALA A 152 32.60 19.43 -13.84
C ALA A 152 32.43 17.91 -13.92
N THR A 153 32.64 17.23 -12.81
CA THR A 153 32.47 15.76 -12.75
C THR A 153 31.05 15.30 -12.46
N SER A 154 30.16 16.24 -12.09
CA SER A 154 28.75 15.98 -11.85
C SER A 154 27.87 17.22 -12.03
N SER A 155 26.60 16.96 -12.40
CA SER A 155 25.52 17.94 -12.41
C SER A 155 24.18 17.23 -12.26
N SER A 156 23.10 17.97 -12.00
CA SER A 156 21.75 17.43 -11.88
C SER A 156 20.71 18.49 -12.17
N ASP A 157 19.58 18.08 -12.71
CA ASP A 157 18.37 18.88 -12.86
C ASP A 157 17.14 17.99 -12.67
N ALA A 158 15.94 18.60 -12.51
CA ALA A 158 14.67 17.88 -12.55
C ALA A 158 14.42 17.35 -13.97
N GLU A 159 13.65 16.29 -14.11
CA GLU A 159 13.30 15.70 -15.43
C GLU A 159 12.45 16.64 -16.29
N SER A 160 11.76 17.60 -15.67
CA SER A 160 11.04 18.68 -16.38
C SER A 160 11.94 19.55 -17.27
N VAL A 161 13.29 19.40 -17.19
CA VAL A 161 14.25 20.04 -18.09
C VAL A 161 14.48 19.17 -19.32
N SER A 162 14.11 19.65 -20.51
CA SER A 162 14.16 18.87 -21.75
C SER A 162 15.56 18.52 -22.26
N SER A 163 16.65 19.13 -21.72
CA SER A 163 18.02 18.83 -22.12
C SER A 163 19.04 19.38 -21.14
N ALA A 164 20.22 18.77 -21.06
CA ALA A 164 21.36 19.22 -20.29
C ALA A 164 22.63 19.27 -21.16
N ASN A 165 23.48 20.26 -20.91
CA ASN A 165 24.73 20.47 -21.62
C ASN A 165 25.92 20.17 -20.70
N LEU A 166 26.77 19.25 -21.11
CA LEU A 166 28.01 18.90 -20.43
C LEU A 166 29.15 19.60 -21.17
N ALA A 167 29.79 20.55 -20.53
CA ALA A 167 30.94 21.26 -21.08
C ALA A 167 32.19 20.40 -20.95
N VAL A 168 32.93 20.31 -22.05
CA VAL A 168 34.24 19.65 -22.15
C VAL A 168 35.27 20.73 -22.51
N ASP A 169 36.28 20.91 -21.69
CA ASP A 169 37.25 21.98 -21.82
C ASP A 169 38.64 21.43 -22.22
N LEU A 170 39.37 22.23 -22.94
CA LEU A 170 40.80 22.04 -23.23
C LEU A 170 41.61 22.96 -22.32
N SER A 171 42.76 22.50 -21.82
CA SER A 171 43.68 23.30 -21.01
C SER A 171 44.33 24.45 -21.78
N ALA A 172 44.46 24.34 -23.11
CA ALA A 172 44.95 25.35 -24.04
C ALA A 172 44.25 25.18 -25.39
N ALA A 173 44.33 26.19 -26.26
CA ALA A 173 43.88 26.07 -27.63
C ALA A 173 44.82 25.17 -28.43
N SER A 174 44.30 24.44 -29.40
CA SER A 174 45.06 23.72 -30.41
C SER A 174 44.78 24.30 -31.78
N SER A 175 45.79 24.39 -32.64
CA SER A 175 45.61 24.81 -34.03
C SER A 175 44.92 23.75 -34.88
N GLN A 176 44.76 22.55 -34.34
CA GLN A 176 44.11 21.42 -34.98
C GLN A 176 42.76 21.10 -34.30
N ASP A 177 41.82 20.50 -35.04
CA ASP A 177 40.60 19.97 -34.45
C ASP A 177 40.99 18.88 -33.43
N VAL A 178 40.48 19.03 -32.19
CA VAL A 178 40.59 17.99 -31.14
C VAL A 178 39.33 17.15 -31.18
N THR A 179 39.50 15.83 -31.30
CA THR A 179 38.39 14.92 -31.20
C THR A 179 38.54 14.04 -29.97
N VAL A 180 37.41 13.71 -29.30
CA VAL A 180 37.37 12.79 -28.17
C VAL A 180 36.13 11.92 -28.27
N ASP A 181 36.32 10.62 -28.18
CA ASP A 181 35.21 9.67 -28.13
C ASP A 181 34.54 9.72 -26.75
N TYR A 182 33.23 9.50 -26.71
CA TYR A 182 32.54 9.33 -25.45
C TYR A 182 31.60 8.12 -25.47
N THR A 183 31.47 7.48 -24.31
CA THR A 183 30.52 6.40 -24.05
C THR A 183 29.52 6.80 -22.99
N VAL A 184 28.27 6.33 -23.14
CA VAL A 184 27.15 6.68 -22.26
C VAL A 184 26.69 5.43 -21.54
N THR A 185 26.59 5.51 -20.22
CA THR A 185 26.13 4.46 -19.30
C THR A 185 25.29 5.12 -18.20
N GLY A 186 24.82 4.36 -17.22
CA GLY A 186 24.06 4.91 -16.08
C GLY A 186 22.88 4.04 -15.74
N THR A 187 21.98 4.54 -14.88
CA THR A 187 20.73 3.87 -14.51
C THR A 187 19.59 4.29 -15.41
N ALA A 188 19.61 5.51 -15.92
CA ALA A 188 18.64 6.02 -16.88
C ALA A 188 18.71 5.27 -18.22
N THR A 189 17.58 5.01 -18.82
CA THR A 189 17.42 4.27 -20.07
C THR A 189 17.45 5.20 -21.27
N GLY A 190 18.49 5.10 -22.09
CA GLY A 190 18.63 5.90 -23.31
C GLY A 190 17.64 5.53 -24.40
N SER A 191 17.87 6.08 -25.61
CA SER A 191 17.07 5.83 -26.81
C SER A 191 15.64 6.40 -26.77
N GLY A 192 15.41 7.41 -25.93
CA GLY A 192 14.14 8.14 -25.88
C GLY A 192 13.13 7.54 -24.88
N THR A 193 13.58 6.70 -23.95
CA THR A 193 12.79 6.33 -22.77
C THR A 193 12.92 7.46 -21.73
N ASP A 194 14.09 7.68 -21.17
CA ASP A 194 14.32 8.75 -20.19
C ASP A 194 15.10 9.91 -20.81
N TYR A 195 15.96 9.63 -21.80
CA TYR A 195 16.73 10.64 -22.53
C TYR A 195 17.19 10.16 -23.92
N THR A 196 17.77 11.07 -24.70
CA THR A 196 18.34 10.77 -26.01
C THR A 196 19.80 11.22 -26.06
N LEU A 197 20.74 10.32 -25.84
CA LEU A 197 22.17 10.46 -26.10
C LEU A 197 22.76 9.08 -26.34
N ALA A 198 23.42 8.90 -27.49
CA ALA A 198 24.16 7.68 -27.80
C ALA A 198 25.67 7.91 -27.65
N ASN A 199 26.48 6.85 -27.64
CA ASN A 199 27.92 6.94 -27.77
C ASN A 199 28.27 7.73 -29.03
N GLY A 200 29.35 8.52 -28.97
CA GLY A 200 29.73 9.38 -30.08
C GLY A 200 31.14 9.93 -29.99
N THR A 201 31.43 10.87 -30.82
CA THR A 201 32.70 11.61 -30.84
C THR A 201 32.38 13.10 -30.77
N LEU A 202 32.96 13.81 -29.82
CA LEU A 202 32.94 15.26 -29.76
C LEU A 202 34.13 15.81 -30.55
N THR A 203 33.90 16.85 -31.34
CA THR A 203 34.93 17.62 -32.02
C THR A 203 34.96 19.05 -31.45
N ILE A 204 36.11 19.44 -30.95
CA ILE A 204 36.39 20.83 -30.55
C ILE A 204 37.25 21.43 -31.69
N SER A 205 36.70 22.42 -32.38
CA SER A 205 37.36 23.00 -33.55
C SER A 205 38.63 23.73 -33.20
N ALA A 206 39.56 23.75 -34.16
CA ALA A 206 40.81 24.53 -34.06
C ALA A 206 40.59 25.95 -33.51
N GLY A 207 41.41 26.34 -32.54
CA GLY A 207 41.32 27.61 -31.81
C GLY A 207 40.25 27.73 -30.74
N ALA A 208 39.33 26.74 -30.62
CA ALA A 208 38.36 26.65 -29.53
C ALA A 208 38.97 25.95 -28.31
N THR A 209 38.54 26.31 -27.11
CA THR A 209 38.95 25.67 -25.86
C THR A 209 37.82 24.94 -25.16
N THR A 210 36.59 24.93 -25.75
CA THR A 210 35.42 24.26 -25.15
C THR A 210 34.58 23.58 -26.20
N GLY A 211 34.02 22.40 -25.86
CA GLY A 211 33.02 21.71 -26.59
C GLY A 211 31.82 21.34 -25.70
N THR A 212 30.76 20.85 -26.26
CA THR A 212 29.54 20.50 -25.51
C THR A 212 28.98 19.16 -25.95
N ILE A 213 28.76 18.27 -25.00
CA ILE A 213 27.95 17.06 -25.18
C ILE A 213 26.57 17.34 -24.62
N THR A 214 25.52 17.18 -25.41
CA THR A 214 24.14 17.47 -24.99
C THR A 214 23.37 16.18 -24.73
N ILE A 215 22.90 16.01 -23.50
CA ILE A 215 21.87 15.04 -23.16
C ILE A 215 20.55 15.69 -23.58
N ALA A 216 19.93 15.19 -24.65
CA ALA A 216 18.71 15.76 -25.22
C ALA A 216 17.51 14.86 -24.95
N GLY A 217 16.31 15.44 -25.09
CA GLY A 217 15.06 14.68 -24.98
C GLY A 217 14.92 13.98 -23.63
N ILE A 218 15.28 14.68 -22.55
CA ILE A 218 14.93 14.24 -21.19
C ILE A 218 13.42 14.27 -21.13
N ILE A 219 12.83 13.18 -20.65
CA ILE A 219 11.38 12.95 -20.60
C ILE A 219 10.89 13.34 -19.20
N ASP A 220 9.87 14.19 -19.18
CA ASP A 220 9.09 14.62 -18.04
C ASP A 220 7.77 13.85 -18.11
N ASP A 221 7.53 12.90 -17.21
CA ASP A 221 6.29 12.12 -17.21
C ASP A 221 5.50 12.36 -15.90
N SER A 222 4.75 11.48 -15.38
CA SER A 222 3.95 11.63 -14.14
C SER A 222 4.07 10.44 -13.22
N ILE A 223 5.14 9.68 -13.37
CA ILE A 223 5.39 8.45 -12.62
C ILE A 223 6.43 8.77 -11.54
N ASP A 224 6.09 8.52 -10.28
CA ASP A 224 7.04 8.60 -9.16
C ASP A 224 8.16 7.58 -9.35
N GLU A 225 9.38 8.09 -9.58
CA GLU A 225 10.57 7.29 -9.91
C GLU A 225 11.76 7.58 -8.97
N PRO A 226 12.72 6.68 -8.86
CA PRO A 226 13.98 7.02 -8.23
C PRO A 226 14.82 7.90 -9.15
N ASN A 227 15.56 8.86 -8.59
CA ASN A 227 16.54 9.63 -9.35
C ASN A 227 17.46 8.71 -10.15
N GLU A 228 17.66 9.04 -11.41
CA GLU A 228 18.45 8.25 -12.34
C GLU A 228 19.72 8.96 -12.79
N THR A 229 20.67 8.23 -13.36
CA THR A 229 21.97 8.78 -13.77
C THR A 229 22.27 8.50 -15.22
N VAL A 230 22.86 9.51 -15.89
CA VAL A 230 23.54 9.39 -17.19
C VAL A 230 25.02 9.64 -16.96
N ILE A 231 25.86 8.66 -17.18
CA ILE A 231 27.30 8.76 -17.00
C ILE A 231 27.97 8.81 -18.38
N VAL A 232 28.62 9.92 -18.67
CA VAL A 232 29.37 10.13 -19.91
C VAL A 232 30.87 10.01 -19.60
N THR A 233 31.57 9.14 -20.32
CA THR A 233 33.01 8.91 -20.13
C THR A 233 33.77 9.18 -21.40
N LEU A 234 34.75 10.10 -21.36
CA LEU A 234 35.64 10.46 -22.46
C LEU A 234 36.73 9.38 -22.65
N SER A 235 37.15 9.21 -23.90
CA SER A 235 38.21 8.26 -24.27
C SER A 235 38.83 8.60 -25.63
N ASN A 236 39.99 8.03 -25.95
CA ASN A 236 40.65 8.10 -27.26
C ASN A 236 40.76 9.54 -27.82
N PRO A 237 41.30 10.54 -27.08
CA PRO A 237 41.47 11.84 -27.63
C PRO A 237 42.50 11.85 -28.80
N SER A 238 42.28 12.69 -29.81
CA SER A 238 43.22 12.99 -30.87
C SER A 238 43.61 14.46 -30.77
N ASN A 239 44.88 14.78 -30.95
CA ASN A 239 45.47 16.10 -30.78
C ASN A 239 45.26 16.69 -29.36
N ALA A 240 45.11 15.81 -28.38
CA ALA A 240 45.00 16.12 -26.97
C ALA A 240 45.40 14.92 -26.11
N THR A 241 45.59 15.16 -24.82
CA THR A 241 45.75 14.09 -23.82
C THR A 241 44.51 14.06 -22.91
N LEU A 242 44.10 12.86 -22.48
CA LEU A 242 42.98 12.71 -21.54
C LEU A 242 43.41 13.16 -20.13
N GLY A 243 42.62 13.99 -19.50
CA GLY A 243 42.85 14.43 -18.14
C GLY A 243 42.22 13.54 -17.08
N SER A 244 42.19 14.06 -15.84
CA SER A 244 41.67 13.31 -14.67
C SER A 244 40.16 13.29 -14.61
N ASP A 245 39.50 14.34 -15.09
CA ASP A 245 38.05 14.55 -15.04
C ASP A 245 37.36 14.06 -16.31
N SER A 246 37.72 12.81 -16.67
CA SER A 246 37.26 12.16 -17.90
C SER A 246 35.86 11.54 -17.82
N ALA A 247 35.18 11.61 -16.67
CA ALA A 247 33.80 11.12 -16.49
C ALA A 247 32.93 12.18 -15.85
N HIS A 248 31.72 12.34 -16.37
CA HIS A 248 30.67 13.21 -15.81
C HIS A 248 29.44 12.38 -15.48
N THR A 249 28.91 12.53 -14.26
CA THR A 249 27.64 11.95 -13.84
C THR A 249 26.57 13.03 -13.84
N TYR A 250 25.61 12.93 -14.74
CA TYR A 250 24.41 13.75 -14.72
C TYR A 250 23.29 12.98 -14.03
N THR A 251 22.62 13.59 -13.04
CA THR A 251 21.49 12.99 -12.34
C THR A 251 20.19 13.65 -12.83
N ILE A 252 19.29 12.85 -13.34
CA ILE A 252 17.90 13.23 -13.62
C ILE A 252 17.16 13.05 -12.31
N ASN A 253 16.63 14.12 -11.76
CA ASN A 253 15.88 14.09 -10.52
C ASN A 253 14.40 14.00 -10.84
N ASP A 254 13.73 12.97 -10.28
CA ASP A 254 12.28 12.87 -10.23
C ASP A 254 11.70 14.08 -9.51
N ASP A 255 10.68 14.72 -10.06
CA ASP A 255 9.97 15.85 -9.48
C ASP A 255 8.49 15.57 -9.24
N GLU A 256 8.07 14.31 -9.39
CA GLU A 256 6.75 13.81 -9.01
C GLU A 256 6.64 13.59 -7.50
N ASN A 257 5.40 13.70 -7.02
CA ASN A 257 5.13 13.44 -5.62
C ASN A 257 4.93 11.96 -5.38
N THR A 258 5.61 11.42 -4.38
CA THR A 258 5.35 10.06 -3.88
C THR A 258 3.85 9.82 -3.70
N PRO A 259 3.25 8.79 -4.33
CA PRO A 259 1.82 8.57 -4.32
C PRO A 259 1.27 8.33 -2.92
N THR A 260 0.00 8.68 -2.69
CA THR A 260 -0.72 8.25 -1.50
C THR A 260 -1.40 6.91 -1.75
N ILE A 261 -1.49 6.07 -0.69
CA ILE A 261 -2.15 4.77 -0.72
C ILE A 261 -3.36 4.77 0.21
N ASP A 262 -4.54 4.48 -0.32
CA ASP A 262 -5.83 4.55 0.38
C ASP A 262 -6.76 3.41 -0.03
N PHE A 263 -7.74 3.08 0.81
CA PHE A 263 -8.87 2.30 0.35
C PHE A 263 -9.75 3.14 -0.59
N ASN A 264 -10.23 2.54 -1.68
CA ASN A 264 -11.18 3.17 -2.61
C ASN A 264 -12.47 3.63 -1.91
N THR A 265 -12.89 2.90 -0.88
CA THR A 265 -14.01 3.22 0.00
C THR A 265 -13.67 2.82 1.43
N THR A 266 -14.23 3.53 2.42
CA THR A 266 -14.00 3.23 3.84
C THR A 266 -14.93 2.17 4.41
N SER A 267 -15.96 1.77 3.65
CA SER A 267 -16.89 0.72 4.07
C SER A 267 -17.55 0.02 2.89
N SER A 268 -17.91 -1.24 3.11
CA SER A 268 -18.74 -2.03 2.21
C SER A 268 -19.45 -3.14 3.00
N SER A 269 -20.38 -3.84 2.38
CA SER A 269 -21.10 -4.95 3.00
C SER A 269 -21.50 -6.01 1.98
N GLY A 270 -21.74 -7.20 2.44
CA GLY A 270 -22.30 -8.30 1.66
C GLY A 270 -22.97 -9.32 2.56
N ALA A 271 -23.96 -10.04 2.03
CA ALA A 271 -24.56 -11.15 2.76
C ALA A 271 -23.52 -12.28 2.93
N GLU A 272 -23.62 -13.06 3.99
CA GLU A 272 -22.73 -14.21 4.24
C GLU A 272 -22.78 -15.25 3.13
N SER A 273 -23.87 -15.30 2.34
CA SER A 273 -23.98 -16.14 1.13
C SER A 273 -22.99 -15.78 0.01
N VAL A 274 -22.27 -14.65 0.12
CA VAL A 274 -21.19 -14.27 -0.80
C VAL A 274 -19.89 -14.91 -0.33
N SER A 275 -19.31 -15.78 -1.16
CA SER A 275 -18.11 -16.56 -0.79
C SER A 275 -16.82 -15.75 -0.58
N SER A 276 -16.78 -14.50 -1.06
CA SER A 276 -15.60 -13.61 -0.90
C SER A 276 -15.94 -12.15 -1.19
N ALA A 277 -15.15 -11.22 -0.64
CA ALA A 277 -15.22 -9.81 -0.92
C ALA A 277 -13.83 -9.23 -1.19
N GLY A 278 -13.71 -8.39 -2.23
CA GLY A 278 -12.49 -7.68 -2.57
C GLY A 278 -12.52 -6.25 -2.05
N LEU A 279 -11.50 -5.86 -1.32
CA LEU A 279 -11.29 -4.50 -0.86
C LEU A 279 -10.23 -3.87 -1.75
N THR A 280 -10.63 -2.89 -2.57
CA THR A 280 -9.72 -2.20 -3.48
C THR A 280 -8.92 -1.15 -2.72
N VAL A 281 -7.62 -1.16 -2.93
CA VAL A 281 -6.67 -0.19 -2.42
C VAL A 281 -6.06 0.52 -3.62
N ASP A 282 -6.15 1.84 -3.67
CA ASP A 282 -5.73 2.67 -4.78
C ASP A 282 -4.49 3.50 -4.44
N LEU A 283 -3.69 3.81 -5.46
CA LEU A 283 -2.65 4.83 -5.44
C LEU A 283 -3.15 6.10 -6.11
N SER A 284 -2.74 7.25 -5.61
CA SER A 284 -3.07 8.56 -6.20
C SER A 284 -2.41 8.80 -7.57
N ALA A 285 -1.27 8.14 -7.84
CA ALA A 285 -0.51 8.17 -9.08
C ALA A 285 0.21 6.83 -9.31
N GLU A 286 0.70 6.59 -10.52
CA GLU A 286 1.56 5.45 -10.82
C GLU A 286 2.93 5.63 -10.16
N SER A 287 3.59 4.51 -9.84
CA SER A 287 4.99 4.48 -9.44
C SER A 287 5.75 3.46 -10.30
N SER A 288 6.96 3.78 -10.69
CA SER A 288 7.84 2.84 -11.39
C SER A 288 8.35 1.72 -10.50
N GLN A 289 8.11 1.83 -9.19
CA GLN A 289 8.48 0.83 -8.21
C GLN A 289 7.25 0.08 -7.69
N ASN A 290 7.49 -1.16 -7.20
CA ASN A 290 6.45 -1.87 -6.45
C ASN A 290 6.14 -1.11 -5.16
N VAL A 291 4.87 -0.76 -4.97
CA VAL A 291 4.37 -0.19 -3.71
C VAL A 291 3.89 -1.32 -2.82
N THR A 292 4.32 -1.33 -1.56
CA THR A 292 3.83 -2.31 -0.58
C THR A 292 3.17 -1.60 0.59
N VAL A 293 2.14 -2.21 1.18
CA VAL A 293 1.50 -1.74 2.41
C VAL A 293 1.13 -2.92 3.29
N SER A 294 1.50 -2.85 4.55
CA SER A 294 1.07 -3.84 5.55
C SER A 294 -0.37 -3.58 5.95
N TYR A 295 -1.12 -4.66 6.23
CA TYR A 295 -2.47 -4.53 6.76
C TYR A 295 -2.70 -5.44 7.97
N ALA A 296 -3.50 -4.95 8.91
CA ALA A 296 -3.96 -5.67 10.09
C ALA A 296 -5.48 -5.87 10.01
N VAL A 297 -5.95 -7.03 10.46
CA VAL A 297 -7.35 -7.44 10.43
C VAL A 297 -7.89 -7.57 11.86
N THR A 298 -9.02 -6.90 12.11
CA THR A 298 -9.76 -6.91 13.38
C THR A 298 -11.26 -6.93 13.07
N GLY A 299 -12.12 -6.82 14.08
CA GLY A 299 -13.57 -6.76 13.89
C GLY A 299 -14.31 -7.65 14.88
N THR A 300 -15.62 -7.82 14.68
CA THR A 300 -16.47 -8.71 15.47
C THR A 300 -16.53 -10.12 14.89
N ALA A 301 -16.42 -10.25 13.57
CA ALA A 301 -16.35 -11.52 12.88
C ALA A 301 -15.06 -12.29 13.24
N THR A 302 -15.19 -13.60 13.40
CA THR A 302 -14.11 -14.51 13.79
C THR A 302 -13.38 -15.06 12.58
N GLY A 303 -12.12 -14.67 12.40
CA GLY A 303 -11.28 -15.15 11.30
C GLY A 303 -10.90 -16.64 11.42
N SER A 304 -9.94 -17.06 10.60
CA SER A 304 -9.40 -18.42 10.55
C SER A 304 -10.38 -19.49 10.08
N GLY A 305 -11.40 -19.09 9.32
CA GLY A 305 -12.35 -20.00 8.69
C GLY A 305 -13.58 -20.32 9.54
N THR A 306 -13.84 -19.59 10.63
CA THR A 306 -15.13 -19.60 11.33
C THR A 306 -16.13 -18.81 10.49
N ASP A 307 -15.96 -17.49 10.36
CA ASP A 307 -16.86 -16.64 9.57
C ASP A 307 -16.21 -16.23 8.25
N TYR A 308 -14.86 -16.12 8.19
CA TYR A 308 -14.09 -15.78 7.00
C TYR A 308 -12.62 -16.21 7.11
N THR A 309 -11.89 -16.08 5.99
CA THR A 309 -10.45 -16.31 5.94
C THR A 309 -9.75 -15.05 5.43
N LEU A 310 -9.12 -14.31 6.31
CA LEU A 310 -8.14 -13.25 6.03
C LEU A 310 -7.28 -13.05 7.28
N ALA A 311 -5.96 -13.18 7.12
CA ALA A 311 -4.99 -12.88 8.19
C ALA A 311 -4.30 -11.53 7.92
N ASN A 312 -3.59 -10.98 8.92
CA ASN A 312 -2.68 -9.86 8.70
C ASN A 312 -1.69 -10.19 7.59
N GLY A 313 -1.34 -9.20 6.78
CA GLY A 313 -0.47 -9.44 5.62
C GLY A 313 0.12 -8.17 5.03
N THR A 314 0.62 -8.31 3.82
CA THR A 314 1.15 -7.19 3.02
C THR A 314 0.53 -7.27 1.63
N LEU A 315 -0.02 -6.16 1.18
CA LEU A 315 -0.44 -5.97 -0.21
C LEU A 315 0.74 -5.40 -0.99
N THR A 316 0.94 -5.92 -2.20
CA THR A 316 1.88 -5.36 -3.18
C THR A 316 1.11 -4.89 -4.40
N ILE A 317 1.26 -3.63 -4.74
CA ILE A 317 0.81 -3.05 -6.02
C ILE A 317 2.04 -2.99 -6.91
N SER A 318 1.99 -3.65 -8.05
CA SER A 318 3.13 -3.75 -8.96
C SER A 318 3.41 -2.40 -9.63
N ALA A 319 4.68 -2.17 -9.95
CA ALA A 319 5.11 -1.03 -10.76
C ALA A 319 4.19 -0.81 -11.97
N GLY A 320 3.84 0.43 -12.27
CA GLY A 320 2.92 0.82 -13.34
C GLY A 320 1.44 0.50 -13.08
N SER A 321 1.07 0.08 -11.87
CA SER A 321 -0.32 -0.16 -11.48
C SER A 321 -0.75 0.84 -10.42
N THR A 322 -2.01 1.30 -10.50
CA THR A 322 -2.59 2.24 -9.53
C THR A 322 -3.54 1.59 -8.54
N ALA A 323 -3.72 0.27 -8.56
CA ALA A 323 -4.64 -0.41 -7.66
C ALA A 323 -4.20 -1.83 -7.31
N GLY A 324 -4.59 -2.27 -6.12
CA GLY A 324 -4.46 -3.63 -5.62
C GLY A 324 -5.72 -4.06 -4.87
N THR A 325 -5.82 -5.34 -4.53
CA THR A 325 -7.01 -5.88 -3.85
C THR A 325 -6.61 -6.76 -2.67
N ILE A 326 -7.17 -6.46 -1.50
CA ILE A 326 -7.14 -7.34 -0.34
C ILE A 326 -8.45 -8.14 -0.37
N THR A 327 -8.37 -9.47 -0.33
CA THR A 327 -9.54 -10.34 -0.46
C THR A 327 -9.90 -10.98 0.89
N ILE A 328 -11.10 -10.70 1.37
CA ILE A 328 -11.75 -11.47 2.43
C ILE A 328 -12.30 -12.73 1.74
N ALA A 329 -11.71 -13.88 2.02
CA ALA A 329 -12.03 -15.14 1.36
C ALA A 329 -12.81 -16.08 2.27
N SER A 330 -13.48 -17.05 1.67
CA SER A 330 -14.21 -18.11 2.38
C SER A 330 -15.14 -17.52 3.46
N ILE A 331 -15.95 -16.53 3.09
CA ILE A 331 -17.05 -16.09 3.94
C ILE A 331 -17.99 -17.28 4.08
N VAL A 332 -18.32 -17.63 5.32
CA VAL A 332 -19.10 -18.82 5.66
C VAL A 332 -20.56 -18.43 5.73
N ASN A 333 -21.39 -19.17 4.99
CA ASN A 333 -22.85 -19.09 5.07
C ASN A 333 -23.32 -20.35 5.77
N ASP A 334 -23.93 -20.20 6.92
CA ASP A 334 -24.53 -21.33 7.64
C ASP A 334 -26.09 -21.21 7.67
N ALA A 335 -26.74 -21.53 8.73
CA ALA A 335 -28.22 -21.46 8.86
C ALA A 335 -28.62 -20.93 10.24
N LEU A 336 -27.75 -20.19 10.86
CA LEU A 336 -27.98 -19.60 12.17
C LEU A 336 -28.35 -18.12 11.98
N ASP A 337 -29.49 -17.71 12.54
CA ASP A 337 -29.83 -16.28 12.67
C ASP A 337 -28.83 -15.59 13.59
N GLU A 338 -27.99 -14.71 13.04
CA GLU A 338 -26.88 -14.05 13.73
C GLU A 338 -26.98 -12.52 13.69
N ALA A 339 -26.15 -11.86 14.46
CA ALA A 339 -25.97 -10.44 14.34
C ALA A 339 -25.01 -10.13 13.19
N ASN A 340 -25.26 -9.03 12.43
CA ASN A 340 -24.29 -8.56 11.44
C ASN A 340 -22.92 -8.38 12.09
N GLU A 341 -21.88 -8.88 11.44
CA GLU A 341 -20.53 -8.87 11.93
C GLU A 341 -19.61 -8.01 11.07
N THR A 342 -18.46 -7.63 11.60
CA THR A 342 -17.52 -6.75 10.89
C THR A 342 -16.15 -7.37 10.74
N VAL A 343 -15.54 -7.13 9.57
CA VAL A 343 -14.11 -7.32 9.30
C VAL A 343 -13.50 -5.94 9.04
N ILE A 344 -12.61 -5.50 9.92
CA ILE A 344 -11.96 -4.19 9.84
C ILE A 344 -10.53 -4.40 9.39
N VAL A 345 -10.17 -3.83 8.25
CA VAL A 345 -8.81 -3.87 7.69
C VAL A 345 -8.17 -2.49 7.80
N THR A 346 -6.99 -2.43 8.41
CA THR A 346 -6.24 -1.18 8.64
C THR A 346 -4.90 -1.25 7.93
N LEU A 347 -4.64 -0.31 7.02
CA LEU A 347 -3.35 -0.15 6.32
C LEU A 347 -2.31 0.53 7.21
N SER A 348 -1.04 0.16 7.04
CA SER A 348 0.08 0.75 7.78
C SER A 348 1.41 0.51 7.08
N SER A 349 2.42 1.34 7.41
CA SER A 349 3.82 1.17 6.98
C SER A 349 3.97 0.95 5.47
N PRO A 350 3.49 1.86 4.63
CA PRO A 350 3.71 1.76 3.20
C PRO A 350 5.20 1.94 2.84
N SER A 351 5.62 1.36 1.72
CA SER A 351 6.92 1.56 1.09
C SER A 351 6.68 2.08 -0.33
N ASN A 352 7.45 3.08 -0.77
CA ASN A 352 7.30 3.79 -2.04
C ASN A 352 5.90 4.44 -2.20
N ALA A 353 5.28 4.80 -1.09
CA ALA A 353 4.03 5.55 -1.01
C ALA A 353 3.91 6.19 0.38
N THR A 354 3.03 7.17 0.50
CA THR A 354 2.61 7.73 1.78
C THR A 354 1.20 7.26 2.12
N LEU A 355 0.92 7.01 3.41
CA LEU A 355 -0.41 6.60 3.84
C LEU A 355 -1.38 7.79 3.73
N GLY A 356 -2.49 7.60 3.04
CA GLY A 356 -3.52 8.62 2.91
C GLY A 356 -4.53 8.64 4.07
N SER A 357 -5.65 9.32 3.89
CA SER A 357 -6.67 9.52 4.93
C SER A 357 -7.56 8.29 5.13
N ASP A 358 -7.81 7.53 4.07
CA ASP A 358 -8.75 6.41 4.03
C ASP A 358 -8.02 5.07 4.24
N SER A 359 -7.28 5.00 5.36
CA SER A 359 -6.44 3.86 5.71
C SER A 359 -7.18 2.73 6.44
N VAL A 360 -8.48 2.87 6.69
CA VAL A 360 -9.30 1.86 7.37
C VAL A 360 -10.53 1.55 6.53
N HIS A 361 -10.79 0.27 6.31
CA HIS A 361 -12.01 -0.22 5.67
C HIS A 361 -12.76 -1.15 6.61
N THR A 362 -14.08 -0.94 6.75
CA THR A 362 -14.98 -1.82 7.48
C THR A 362 -15.87 -2.57 6.49
N TYR A 363 -15.69 -3.88 6.40
CA TYR A 363 -16.60 -4.76 5.69
C TYR A 363 -17.60 -5.36 6.68
N THR A 364 -18.90 -5.26 6.38
CA THR A 364 -19.95 -5.85 7.19
C THR A 364 -20.46 -7.12 6.52
N ILE A 365 -20.32 -8.26 7.19
CA ILE A 365 -20.99 -9.50 6.85
C ILE A 365 -22.41 -9.40 7.38
N THR A 366 -23.39 -9.41 6.50
CA THR A 366 -24.79 -9.33 6.88
C THR A 366 -25.41 -10.72 6.92
N ASP A 367 -26.02 -11.03 8.05
CA ASP A 367 -26.82 -12.24 8.21
C ASP A 367 -27.97 -12.26 7.20
N ASN A 368 -28.24 -13.41 6.62
CA ASN A 368 -29.31 -13.62 5.64
C ASN A 368 -30.30 -14.70 6.05
N ASP A 369 -30.18 -15.24 7.27
CA ASP A 369 -31.06 -16.26 7.80
C ASP A 369 -32.28 -15.66 8.49
N ASN A 370 -33.32 -16.47 8.61
CA ASN A 370 -34.59 -15.99 9.17
C ASN A 370 -34.56 -16.15 10.70
N THR A 371 -34.92 -15.10 11.41
CA THR A 371 -35.15 -15.13 12.85
C THR A 371 -36.11 -16.27 13.21
N PRO A 372 -35.71 -17.24 14.07
CA PRO A 372 -36.53 -18.39 14.41
C PRO A 372 -37.81 -18.02 15.15
N THR A 373 -38.87 -18.86 15.00
CA THR A 373 -40.05 -18.77 15.87
C THR A 373 -39.83 -19.58 17.13
N ILE A 374 -40.42 -19.12 18.25
CA ILE A 374 -40.40 -19.78 19.56
C ILE A 374 -41.79 -20.18 20.00
N ASP A 375 -42.00 -21.46 20.29
CA ASP A 375 -43.28 -22.05 20.61
C ASP A 375 -43.16 -23.14 21.70
N PHE A 376 -44.25 -23.45 22.39
CA PHE A 376 -44.32 -24.70 23.12
C PHE A 376 -44.37 -25.89 22.14
N ASN A 377 -43.66 -26.97 22.45
CA ASN A 377 -43.68 -28.22 21.66
C ASN A 377 -45.09 -28.84 21.57
N ALA A 378 -45.92 -28.62 22.60
CA ALA A 378 -47.32 -29.01 22.68
C ALA A 378 -48.12 -27.90 23.38
N THR A 379 -49.43 -27.86 23.20
CA THR A 379 -50.31 -26.86 23.84
C THR A 379 -50.87 -27.34 25.17
N SER A 380 -50.78 -28.64 25.48
CA SER A 380 -51.24 -29.20 26.76
C SER A 380 -50.65 -30.58 27.06
N SER A 381 -50.61 -30.89 28.33
CA SER A 381 -50.44 -32.24 28.87
C SER A 381 -51.19 -32.41 30.19
N SER A 382 -51.21 -33.61 30.76
CA SER A 382 -51.79 -33.87 32.05
C SER A 382 -51.06 -35.01 32.76
N GLY A 383 -51.06 -34.99 34.06
CA GLY A 383 -50.51 -36.04 34.91
C GLY A 383 -51.30 -36.14 36.20
N ALA A 384 -51.26 -37.31 36.88
CA ALA A 384 -51.77 -37.43 38.24
C ALA A 384 -50.90 -36.60 39.20
N GLU A 385 -51.46 -36.09 40.29
CA GLU A 385 -50.72 -35.36 41.31
C GLU A 385 -49.61 -36.20 41.96
N SER A 386 -49.68 -37.53 41.91
CA SER A 386 -48.61 -38.45 42.32
C SER A 386 -47.36 -38.36 41.43
N THR A 387 -47.42 -37.60 40.31
CA THR A 387 -46.26 -37.28 39.49
C THR A 387 -45.53 -36.10 40.08
N SER A 388 -44.32 -36.25 40.60
CA SER A 388 -43.60 -35.22 41.36
C SER A 388 -43.15 -34.00 40.57
N SER A 389 -43.13 -34.07 39.22
CA SER A 389 -42.73 -32.98 38.35
C SER A 389 -43.12 -33.21 36.89
N GLU A 390 -43.30 -32.14 36.14
CA GLU A 390 -43.52 -32.15 34.69
C GLU A 390 -42.53 -31.23 34.01
N THR A 391 -41.96 -31.68 32.88
CA THR A 391 -41.04 -30.89 32.08
C THR A 391 -41.70 -30.49 30.76
N ILE A 392 -41.85 -29.18 30.56
CA ILE A 392 -42.46 -28.59 29.39
C ILE A 392 -41.35 -28.15 28.45
N THR A 393 -41.36 -28.56 27.20
CA THR A 393 -40.38 -28.19 26.19
C THR A 393 -40.87 -26.98 25.40
N VAL A 394 -39.98 -26.04 25.21
CA VAL A 394 -40.13 -24.87 24.33
C VAL A 394 -39.15 -25.03 23.19
N ASP A 395 -39.63 -24.97 21.95
CA ASP A 395 -38.84 -25.22 20.75
C ASP A 395 -38.62 -23.93 19.93
N LEU A 396 -37.46 -23.87 19.26
CA LEU A 396 -37.17 -22.94 18.17
C LEU A 396 -37.37 -23.64 16.83
N SER A 397 -37.90 -22.92 15.84
CA SER A 397 -38.07 -23.44 14.47
C SER A 397 -36.74 -23.74 13.77
N ALA A 398 -35.65 -23.02 14.18
CA ALA A 398 -34.26 -23.21 13.74
C ALA A 398 -33.32 -22.78 14.90
N ALA A 399 -32.06 -23.22 14.85
CA ALA A 399 -31.08 -22.75 15.79
C ALA A 399 -30.75 -21.25 15.52
N SER A 400 -30.45 -20.49 16.58
CA SER A 400 -29.94 -19.14 16.48
C SER A 400 -28.48 -19.11 16.93
N GLY A 401 -27.63 -18.30 16.28
CA GLY A 401 -26.26 -18.01 16.72
C GLY A 401 -26.20 -17.15 17.98
N GLN A 402 -27.36 -16.65 18.44
CA GLN A 402 -27.49 -15.84 19.65
C GLN A 402 -28.31 -16.58 20.72
N ASP A 403 -28.10 -16.24 22.00
CA ASP A 403 -28.98 -16.70 23.07
C ASP A 403 -30.39 -16.14 22.85
N VAL A 404 -31.38 -17.04 22.83
CA VAL A 404 -32.81 -16.68 22.73
C VAL A 404 -33.40 -16.66 24.13
N THR A 405 -34.07 -15.57 24.51
CA THR A 405 -34.76 -15.48 25.79
C THR A 405 -36.24 -15.28 25.58
N ILE A 406 -37.07 -15.84 26.47
CA ILE A 406 -38.53 -15.71 26.44
C ILE A 406 -39.06 -15.62 27.88
N ASP A 407 -39.88 -14.64 28.15
CA ASP A 407 -40.56 -14.52 29.43
C ASP A 407 -41.77 -15.48 29.45
N TYR A 408 -42.05 -16.10 30.60
CA TYR A 408 -43.26 -16.87 30.81
C TYR A 408 -43.97 -16.44 32.10
N VAL A 409 -45.28 -16.38 32.01
CA VAL A 409 -46.17 -16.04 33.14
C VAL A 409 -46.94 -17.31 33.51
N VAL A 410 -46.99 -17.65 34.79
CA VAL A 410 -47.71 -18.82 35.33
C VAL A 410 -49.01 -18.34 35.97
N THR A 411 -50.12 -18.93 35.53
CA THR A 411 -51.49 -18.76 36.03
C THR A 411 -52.19 -20.12 36.10
N GLY A 412 -53.50 -20.14 36.37
CA GLY A 412 -54.28 -21.39 36.40
C GLY A 412 -55.15 -21.47 37.65
N THR A 413 -55.76 -22.63 37.88
CA THR A 413 -56.58 -22.91 39.07
C THR A 413 -55.75 -23.48 40.22
N ALA A 414 -54.68 -24.22 39.89
CA ALA A 414 -53.75 -24.74 40.89
C ALA A 414 -52.98 -23.61 41.56
N THR A 415 -52.74 -23.77 42.85
CA THR A 415 -52.07 -22.78 43.74
C THR A 415 -50.58 -23.03 43.80
N GLY A 416 -49.78 -22.17 43.23
CA GLY A 416 -48.29 -22.24 43.24
C GLY A 416 -47.70 -22.05 44.65
N SER A 417 -46.36 -21.85 44.67
CA SER A 417 -45.58 -21.59 45.89
C SER A 417 -45.53 -22.78 46.87
N GLY A 418 -45.73 -23.99 46.36
CA GLY A 418 -45.59 -25.23 47.14
C GLY A 418 -46.88 -25.68 47.81
N THR A 419 -48.05 -25.12 47.46
CA THR A 419 -49.32 -25.69 47.85
C THR A 419 -49.64 -26.88 46.95
N ASP A 420 -49.82 -26.69 45.66
CA ASP A 420 -50.06 -27.77 44.70
C ASP A 420 -48.83 -28.06 43.82
N TYR A 421 -47.97 -27.05 43.58
CA TYR A 421 -46.74 -27.15 42.79
C TYR A 421 -45.77 -26.02 43.10
N THR A 422 -44.53 -26.16 42.60
CA THR A 422 -43.51 -25.14 42.69
C THR A 422 -43.09 -24.70 41.27
N LEU A 423 -43.58 -23.59 40.78
CA LEU A 423 -43.11 -22.84 39.60
C LEU A 423 -43.63 -21.41 39.70
N GLY A 424 -42.75 -20.43 39.59
CA GLY A 424 -43.11 -19.01 39.42
C GLY A 424 -42.93 -18.54 38.00
N SER A 425 -43.49 -17.35 37.69
CA SER A 425 -43.21 -16.68 36.41
C SER A 425 -41.70 -16.34 36.33
N GLY A 426 -41.14 -16.38 35.12
CA GLY A 426 -39.70 -16.18 34.91
C GLY A 426 -39.32 -15.99 33.45
N THR A 427 -38.03 -16.14 33.16
CA THR A 427 -37.45 -16.06 31.83
C THR A 427 -36.73 -17.37 31.53
N LEU A 428 -37.02 -17.97 30.40
CA LEU A 428 -36.28 -19.11 29.85
C LEU A 428 -35.22 -18.59 28.91
N THR A 429 -34.01 -19.14 28.97
CA THR A 429 -32.93 -18.92 28.01
C THR A 429 -32.65 -20.20 27.27
N ILE A 430 -32.66 -20.14 25.94
CA ILE A 430 -32.21 -21.19 25.03
C ILE A 430 -30.85 -20.71 24.50
N ASN A 431 -29.76 -21.40 24.83
CA ASN A 431 -28.42 -21.01 24.46
C ASN A 431 -28.22 -21.07 22.95
N ALA A 432 -27.33 -20.20 22.42
CA ALA A 432 -26.88 -20.19 21.03
C ALA A 432 -26.57 -21.62 20.54
N GLY A 433 -27.00 -21.92 19.32
CA GLY A 433 -26.86 -23.23 18.68
C GLY A 433 -27.84 -24.30 19.16
N SER A 434 -28.67 -24.05 20.20
CA SER A 434 -29.70 -24.98 20.67
C SER A 434 -31.06 -24.65 20.05
N THR A 435 -31.89 -25.67 19.85
CA THR A 435 -33.26 -25.52 19.33
C THR A 435 -34.33 -25.78 20.39
N THR A 436 -33.96 -26.11 21.61
CA THR A 436 -34.92 -26.47 22.67
C THR A 436 -34.49 -25.90 24.03
N GLY A 437 -35.49 -25.51 24.81
CA GLY A 437 -35.36 -25.19 26.21
C GLY A 437 -36.45 -25.87 27.03
N THR A 438 -36.35 -25.92 28.36
CA THR A 438 -37.33 -26.58 29.22
C THR A 438 -37.74 -25.72 30.40
N ILE A 439 -39.02 -25.76 30.73
CA ILE A 439 -39.62 -25.19 31.94
C ILE A 439 -40.14 -26.35 32.76
N THR A 440 -39.80 -26.43 34.05
CA THR A 440 -40.20 -27.57 34.90
C THR A 440 -41.19 -27.08 35.95
N ILE A 441 -42.40 -27.69 35.95
CA ILE A 441 -43.34 -27.64 37.09
C ILE A 441 -42.79 -28.65 38.10
N ALA A 442 -42.28 -28.18 39.21
CA ALA A 442 -41.61 -29.01 40.20
C ALA A 442 -42.48 -29.17 41.46
N SER A 443 -42.18 -30.21 42.25
CA SER A 443 -42.82 -30.45 43.52
C SER A 443 -44.34 -30.41 43.45
N ILE A 444 -44.91 -31.12 42.46
CA ILE A 444 -46.34 -31.35 42.42
C ILE A 444 -46.66 -32.19 43.69
N VAL A 445 -47.67 -31.70 44.44
CA VAL A 445 -48.00 -32.25 45.76
C VAL A 445 -49.07 -33.32 45.57
N ASP A 446 -48.76 -34.52 46.07
CA ASP A 446 -49.66 -35.69 46.19
C ASP A 446 -50.14 -35.72 47.63
N ASP A 447 -51.41 -35.42 47.91
CA ASP A 447 -51.96 -35.47 49.26
C ASP A 447 -53.08 -36.55 49.34
N PHE A 448 -54.06 -36.41 50.13
CA PHE A 448 -55.16 -37.35 50.28
C PHE A 448 -56.54 -36.68 50.24
N LEU A 449 -56.60 -35.51 49.68
CA LEU A 449 -57.82 -34.71 49.53
C LEU A 449 -58.46 -35.04 48.17
N ASP A 450 -59.65 -35.53 48.17
CA ASP A 450 -60.49 -35.64 46.95
C ASP A 450 -60.81 -34.22 46.45
N GLU A 451 -60.19 -33.83 45.32
CA GLU A 451 -60.23 -32.48 44.76
C GLU A 451 -60.71 -32.45 43.30
N ALA A 452 -60.98 -31.27 42.79
CA ALA A 452 -61.23 -31.10 41.35
C ALA A 452 -59.92 -31.03 40.64
N ASN A 453 -59.82 -31.60 39.39
CA ASN A 453 -58.65 -31.42 38.55
C ASN A 453 -58.30 -29.95 38.41
N GLU A 454 -57.00 -29.61 38.61
CA GLU A 454 -56.51 -28.25 38.59
C GLU A 454 -55.62 -27.98 37.39
N THR A 455 -55.38 -26.73 37.05
CA THR A 455 -54.55 -26.34 35.90
C THR A 455 -53.42 -25.42 36.27
N VAL A 456 -52.27 -25.66 35.63
CA VAL A 456 -51.14 -24.71 35.58
C VAL A 456 -51.03 -24.22 34.13
N VAL A 457 -51.23 -22.90 33.90
CA VAL A 457 -51.22 -22.32 32.57
C VAL A 457 -49.98 -21.45 32.44
N LEU A 458 -49.15 -21.75 31.46
CA LEU A 458 -47.99 -20.97 31.08
C LEU A 458 -48.29 -20.14 29.84
N THR A 459 -47.92 -18.88 29.82
CA THR A 459 -48.06 -17.98 28.67
C THR A 459 -46.70 -17.35 28.36
N LEU A 460 -46.19 -17.59 27.14
CA LEU A 460 -44.92 -17.01 26.63
C LEU A 460 -45.16 -15.58 26.16
N SER A 461 -44.15 -14.71 26.36
CA SER A 461 -44.17 -13.30 25.93
C SER A 461 -42.75 -12.73 25.83
N ASN A 462 -42.60 -11.56 25.15
CA ASN A 462 -41.38 -10.80 25.08
C ASN A 462 -40.15 -11.62 24.61
N PRO A 463 -40.19 -12.33 23.46
CA PRO A 463 -39.03 -13.03 22.97
C PRO A 463 -37.92 -12.05 22.57
N SER A 464 -36.66 -12.41 22.79
CA SER A 464 -35.48 -11.75 22.26
C SER A 464 -34.76 -12.73 21.31
N ASN A 465 -34.29 -12.24 20.15
CA ASN A 465 -33.68 -13.04 19.09
C ASN A 465 -34.56 -14.20 18.57
N ALA A 466 -35.87 -14.04 18.69
CA ALA A 466 -36.87 -14.94 18.14
C ALA A 466 -38.21 -14.22 17.92
N ILE A 467 -39.09 -14.78 17.15
CA ILE A 467 -40.45 -14.31 16.93
C ILE A 467 -41.41 -15.25 17.68
N LEU A 468 -42.33 -14.68 18.48
CA LEU A 468 -43.36 -15.51 19.17
C LEU A 468 -44.23 -16.21 18.15
N GLY A 469 -44.32 -17.52 18.25
CA GLY A 469 -45.12 -18.34 17.37
C GLY A 469 -46.59 -18.48 17.80
N GLY A 470 -47.31 -19.45 17.22
CA GLY A 470 -48.73 -19.65 17.42
C GLY A 470 -49.07 -20.35 18.74
N ASP A 471 -48.20 -21.25 19.18
CA ASP A 471 -48.42 -22.11 20.35
C ASP A 471 -47.75 -21.48 21.60
N SER A 472 -48.19 -20.28 21.96
CA SER A 472 -47.64 -19.48 23.05
C SER A 472 -48.28 -19.70 24.42
N ILE A 473 -49.31 -20.58 24.48
CA ILE A 473 -50.02 -20.94 25.72
C ILE A 473 -49.95 -22.46 25.91
N TYR A 474 -49.56 -22.89 27.10
CA TYR A 474 -49.50 -24.29 27.49
C TYR A 474 -50.34 -24.52 28.75
N THR A 475 -51.16 -25.54 28.78
CA THR A 475 -51.96 -25.95 29.93
C THR A 475 -51.56 -27.32 30.43
N TYR A 476 -51.05 -27.39 31.64
CA TYR A 476 -50.86 -28.64 32.36
C TYR A 476 -52.03 -28.87 33.30
N THR A 477 -52.66 -30.08 33.24
CA THR A 477 -53.72 -30.44 34.16
C THR A 477 -53.19 -31.44 35.19
N ILE A 478 -53.26 -31.04 36.47
CA ILE A 478 -53.03 -31.93 37.61
C ILE A 478 -54.32 -32.67 37.86
N ASN A 479 -54.28 -33.96 37.65
CA ASN A 479 -55.44 -34.82 37.86
C ASN A 479 -55.42 -35.37 39.27
N ASP A 480 -56.48 -35.08 40.03
CA ASP A 480 -56.74 -35.72 41.32
C ASP A 480 -56.78 -37.22 41.15
N ASN A 481 -56.14 -37.95 42.07
CA ASN A 481 -56.07 -39.40 42.06
C ASN A 481 -56.66 -40.01 43.35
N ASP A 482 -57.24 -39.20 44.21
CA ASP A 482 -57.85 -39.63 45.44
C ASP A 482 -59.31 -40.08 45.23
N ASN A 483 -59.75 -40.89 46.17
CA ASN A 483 -61.09 -41.43 46.06
C ASN A 483 -62.08 -40.52 46.76
N THR A 484 -63.21 -40.25 46.11
CA THR A 484 -64.31 -39.51 46.73
C THR A 484 -64.73 -40.18 48.05
N PRO A 485 -64.68 -39.47 49.17
CA PRO A 485 -64.91 -40.05 50.46
C PRO A 485 -66.38 -40.49 50.62
N THR A 486 -66.61 -41.61 51.30
CA THR A 486 -67.93 -42.03 51.72
C THR A 486 -68.27 -41.34 53.06
N ILE A 487 -69.61 -41.10 53.26
CA ILE A 487 -70.11 -40.44 54.43
C ILE A 487 -70.98 -41.38 55.23
N ASP A 488 -70.68 -41.57 56.53
CA ASP A 488 -71.38 -42.49 57.40
C ASP A 488 -71.54 -41.95 58.81
N PHE A 489 -72.57 -42.35 59.54
CA PHE A 489 -72.56 -42.10 61.01
C PHE A 489 -71.46 -42.90 61.69
N ASN A 490 -70.79 -42.27 62.68
CA ASN A 490 -69.81 -42.98 63.50
C ASN A 490 -70.37 -44.23 64.22
N ALA A 491 -71.67 -44.19 64.50
CA ALA A 491 -72.38 -45.33 65.11
C ALA A 491 -73.81 -45.38 64.58
N THR A 492 -74.29 -46.58 64.26
CA THR A 492 -75.68 -46.82 63.73
C THR A 492 -76.75 -46.67 64.79
N SER A 493 -76.42 -46.66 66.09
CA SER A 493 -77.30 -46.42 67.19
C SER A 493 -76.58 -45.83 68.39
N SER A 494 -77.33 -45.12 69.20
CA SER A 494 -76.88 -44.65 70.49
C SER A 494 -78.07 -44.47 71.42
N SER A 495 -77.87 -44.52 72.73
CA SER A 495 -78.88 -44.32 73.73
C SER A 495 -78.36 -43.34 74.84
N GLY A 496 -79.29 -42.72 75.51
CA GLY A 496 -78.99 -41.81 76.57
C GLY A 496 -80.21 -41.62 77.48
N ALA A 497 -80.05 -41.23 78.74
CA ALA A 497 -81.12 -40.82 79.60
C ALA A 497 -81.71 -39.48 79.17
N GLU A 498 -82.95 -39.24 79.24
CA GLU A 498 -83.60 -37.94 78.94
C GLU A 498 -83.06 -36.81 79.83
N SER A 499 -82.41 -37.11 80.93
CA SER A 499 -81.70 -36.11 81.77
C SER A 499 -80.48 -35.44 81.08
N VAL A 500 -80.08 -35.95 79.88
CA VAL A 500 -79.00 -35.32 79.08
C VAL A 500 -79.69 -34.29 78.17
N SER A 501 -79.29 -33.02 78.27
CA SER A 501 -79.95 -31.92 77.48
C SER A 501 -79.70 -31.92 75.99
N SER A 502 -78.72 -32.66 75.51
CA SER A 502 -78.44 -32.82 74.08
C SER A 502 -77.63 -34.07 73.77
N LYS A 503 -77.69 -34.53 72.50
CA LYS A 503 -76.89 -35.60 72.01
C LYS A 503 -76.27 -35.24 70.67
N ALA A 504 -74.94 -35.23 70.59
CA ALA A 504 -74.23 -35.11 69.35
C ALA A 504 -74.19 -36.46 68.62
N LEU A 505 -74.52 -36.47 67.36
CA LEU A 505 -74.34 -37.54 66.42
C LEU A 505 -73.19 -37.20 65.50
N THR A 506 -72.10 -37.97 65.59
CA THR A 506 -70.93 -37.73 64.74
C THR A 506 -71.13 -38.40 63.40
N VAL A 507 -70.89 -37.68 62.32
CA VAL A 507 -70.89 -38.18 60.94
C VAL A 507 -69.45 -38.09 60.47
N ASN A 508 -68.91 -39.20 59.95
CA ASN A 508 -67.56 -39.36 59.48
C ASN A 508 -67.49 -39.44 57.97
N LEU A 509 -66.45 -38.88 57.37
CA LEU A 509 -66.00 -39.18 56.04
C LEU A 509 -64.90 -40.26 56.10
N SER A 510 -64.85 -41.13 55.05
CA SER A 510 -63.81 -42.17 54.94
C SER A 510 -62.40 -41.59 54.69
N GLY A 511 -62.31 -40.37 54.18
CA GLY A 511 -61.12 -39.56 53.95
C GLY A 511 -61.47 -38.09 53.92
N PRO A 512 -60.51 -37.18 53.98
CA PRO A 512 -60.76 -35.72 53.79
C PRO A 512 -61.16 -35.43 52.34
N SER A 513 -61.90 -34.34 52.11
CA SER A 513 -62.19 -33.79 50.79
C SER A 513 -61.69 -32.35 50.72
N GLY A 514 -61.11 -31.92 49.59
CA GLY A 514 -60.70 -30.57 49.31
C GLY A 514 -61.90 -29.61 49.19
N GLU A 515 -63.10 -30.18 48.98
CA GLU A 515 -64.34 -29.40 48.93
C GLU A 515 -65.18 -29.59 50.17
N THR A 516 -66.12 -28.68 50.41
CA THR A 516 -67.11 -28.82 51.47
C THR A 516 -68.13 -29.91 51.11
N VAL A 517 -68.15 -30.95 51.89
CA VAL A 517 -69.12 -32.09 51.70
C VAL A 517 -70.44 -31.73 52.40
N THR A 518 -71.50 -31.83 51.70
CA THR A 518 -72.87 -31.66 52.24
C THR A 518 -73.69 -32.92 52.16
N VAL A 519 -74.45 -33.17 53.20
CA VAL A 519 -75.40 -34.33 53.23
C VAL A 519 -76.72 -33.88 53.87
N ASP A 520 -77.80 -34.21 53.20
CA ASP A 520 -79.10 -33.93 53.78
C ASP A 520 -79.49 -35.10 54.71
N TYR A 521 -80.11 -34.73 55.85
CA TYR A 521 -80.62 -35.71 56.80
C TYR A 521 -82.09 -35.46 57.11
N ALA A 522 -82.87 -36.52 57.30
CA ALA A 522 -84.26 -36.49 57.69
C ALA A 522 -84.39 -37.08 59.08
N VAL A 523 -85.21 -36.47 59.89
CA VAL A 523 -85.50 -36.93 61.25
C VAL A 523 -86.86 -37.53 61.33
N THR A 524 -86.90 -38.86 61.71
CA THR A 524 -88.09 -39.60 61.89
C THR A 524 -88.04 -40.49 63.18
N GLY A 525 -89.17 -40.97 63.69
CA GLY A 525 -89.18 -41.80 64.90
C GLY A 525 -90.47 -41.69 65.67
N THR A 526 -90.47 -42.29 66.85
CA THR A 526 -91.65 -42.29 67.77
C THR A 526 -91.66 -41.13 68.72
N ALA A 527 -90.43 -40.51 68.97
CA ALA A 527 -90.30 -39.30 69.77
C ALA A 527 -90.78 -38.09 68.95
N THR A 528 -91.43 -37.15 69.61
CA THR A 528 -92.06 -36.00 68.96
C THR A 528 -91.06 -34.81 68.96
N GLY A 529 -90.63 -34.37 67.77
CA GLY A 529 -89.75 -33.24 67.59
C GLY A 529 -90.40 -31.87 67.85
N SER A 530 -89.76 -30.77 67.45
CA SER A 530 -90.22 -29.39 67.55
C SER A 530 -90.39 -28.84 69.00
N GLY A 531 -89.58 -29.42 69.91
CA GLY A 531 -89.52 -28.96 71.30
C GLY A 531 -90.54 -29.64 72.24
N THR A 532 -91.20 -30.77 71.84
CA THR A 532 -91.97 -31.62 72.73
C THR A 532 -91.05 -32.53 73.49
N ASP A 533 -90.30 -33.40 72.82
CA ASP A 533 -89.35 -34.30 73.41
C ASP A 533 -87.88 -33.93 73.09
N TYR A 534 -87.65 -33.28 71.93
CA TYR A 534 -86.35 -32.76 71.50
C TYR A 534 -86.46 -31.69 70.39
N THR A 535 -85.36 -31.04 70.11
CA THR A 535 -85.27 -30.03 69.01
C THR A 535 -84.28 -30.53 67.97
N LEU A 536 -84.74 -31.07 66.89
CA LEU A 536 -84.02 -31.36 65.68
C LEU A 536 -85.04 -31.55 64.57
N GLY A 537 -84.88 -30.76 63.46
CA GLY A 537 -85.64 -30.93 62.21
C GLY A 537 -84.81 -31.52 61.12
N ASN A 538 -85.42 -31.80 59.99
CA ASN A 538 -84.70 -32.16 58.80
C ASN A 538 -83.73 -31.00 58.43
N GLY A 539 -82.57 -31.32 57.91
CA GLY A 539 -81.55 -30.28 57.62
C GLY A 539 -80.44 -30.86 56.73
N THR A 540 -79.49 -30.02 56.45
CA THR A 540 -78.24 -30.33 55.72
C THR A 540 -77.08 -30.15 56.66
N LEU A 541 -76.24 -31.19 56.81
CA LEU A 541 -74.96 -31.11 57.49
C LEU A 541 -73.91 -30.69 56.47
N SER A 542 -73.12 -29.74 56.81
CA SER A 542 -71.95 -29.27 56.05
C SER A 542 -70.67 -29.66 56.81
N ILE A 543 -69.78 -30.40 56.16
CA ILE A 543 -68.46 -30.81 56.65
C ILE A 543 -67.47 -30.01 55.84
N PRO A 544 -66.74 -29.04 56.46
CA PRO A 544 -65.80 -28.17 55.76
C PRO A 544 -64.66 -28.95 55.12
N SER A 545 -64.13 -28.41 54.00
CA SER A 545 -62.89 -28.88 53.37
C SER A 545 -61.78 -29.21 54.36
N GLY A 546 -61.05 -30.29 54.13
CA GLY A 546 -59.94 -30.77 54.94
C GLY A 546 -60.36 -31.41 56.29
N THR A 547 -61.69 -31.50 56.58
CA THR A 547 -62.19 -32.15 57.82
C THR A 547 -62.86 -33.48 57.48
N THR A 548 -62.72 -34.44 58.34
CA THR A 548 -63.31 -35.80 58.18
C THR A 548 -64.52 -36.01 59.07
N THR A 549 -65.01 -35.03 59.82
CA THR A 549 -66.11 -35.23 60.75
C THR A 549 -67.05 -34.03 60.79
N GLY A 550 -68.33 -34.30 60.88
CA GLY A 550 -69.38 -33.35 61.14
C GLY A 550 -70.24 -33.75 62.33
N THR A 551 -71.07 -32.89 62.86
CA THR A 551 -71.93 -33.21 63.99
C THR A 551 -73.36 -32.73 63.75
N ILE A 552 -74.33 -33.65 63.90
CA ILE A 552 -75.74 -33.35 63.98
C ILE A 552 -76.09 -33.37 65.45
N THR A 553 -76.72 -32.35 65.98
CA THR A 553 -77.05 -32.31 67.44
C THR A 553 -78.56 -32.42 67.65
N ILE A 554 -78.97 -33.46 68.36
CA ILE A 554 -80.27 -33.50 68.94
C ILE A 554 -80.26 -32.61 70.19
N ALA A 555 -80.90 -31.48 70.12
CA ALA A 555 -80.81 -30.47 71.18
C ALA A 555 -82.15 -30.43 71.98
N ASN A 556 -82.04 -29.83 73.17
CA ASN A 556 -83.18 -29.61 74.03
C ASN A 556 -83.98 -30.91 74.26
N ILE A 557 -83.29 -32.01 74.62
CA ILE A 557 -83.96 -33.24 75.07
C ILE A 557 -84.66 -32.91 76.39
N ILE A 558 -85.93 -33.11 76.46
CA ILE A 558 -86.81 -32.72 77.63
C ILE A 558 -86.83 -33.92 78.64
N ASN A 559 -86.47 -33.54 79.87
CA ASN A 559 -86.56 -34.46 81.01
C ASN A 559 -87.80 -34.08 81.82
N ASP A 560 -88.89 -34.82 81.69
CA ASP A 560 -90.07 -34.56 82.47
C ASP A 560 -90.43 -35.67 83.50
N THR A 561 -91.60 -35.72 84.02
CA THR A 561 -91.97 -36.74 85.01
C THR A 561 -92.99 -37.75 84.50
N THR A 562 -93.24 -37.74 83.19
CA THR A 562 -94.12 -38.63 82.55
C THR A 562 -93.48 -39.97 82.20
N ASP A 563 -94.06 -41.11 82.55
CA ASP A 563 -93.52 -42.39 82.22
C ASP A 563 -93.84 -42.72 80.74
N GLU A 564 -92.82 -42.54 79.94
CA GLU A 564 -92.93 -42.72 78.51
C GLU A 564 -92.34 -44.03 78.04
N ALA A 565 -92.85 -44.46 76.83
CA ALA A 565 -92.27 -45.67 76.19
C ALA A 565 -90.90 -45.30 75.65
N CYS A 566 -89.83 -46.13 75.79
CA CYS A 566 -88.47 -45.90 75.32
C CYS A 566 -88.49 -45.42 73.83
N LEU A 567 -87.97 -44.16 73.61
CA LEU A 567 -87.88 -43.55 72.28
C LEU A 567 -86.67 -44.14 71.54
N LEU A 568 -86.85 -44.74 70.37
CA LEU A 568 -85.80 -45.30 69.53
C LEU A 568 -85.55 -44.41 68.28
N TYR A 569 -84.36 -43.91 68.18
CA TYR A 569 -83.93 -43.17 66.99
C TYR A 569 -83.16 -44.13 66.06
N THR A 570 -83.59 -44.30 64.75
CA THR A 570 -82.87 -45.05 63.72
C THR A 570 -82.49 -44.13 62.58
N SER A 571 -81.23 -44.14 62.15
CA SER A 571 -80.76 -43.42 61.01
C SER A 571 -81.21 -44.06 59.69
N PRO A 572 -81.70 -43.33 58.71
CA PRO A 572 -81.91 -43.90 57.39
C PRO A 572 -80.59 -44.36 56.75
N SER A 573 -80.59 -45.51 56.05
CA SER A 573 -79.41 -46.01 55.37
C SER A 573 -79.00 -45.09 54.23
N PRO A 574 -77.70 -44.83 54.07
CA PRO A 574 -77.19 -43.92 53.01
C PRO A 574 -77.44 -44.38 51.55
N ARG A 575 -78.09 -45.54 51.37
CA ARG A 575 -78.26 -46.15 50.04
C ARG A 575 -79.35 -45.51 49.15
N ASP A 576 -80.15 -44.59 49.66
CA ASP A 576 -81.32 -44.06 48.90
C ASP A 576 -81.10 -42.62 48.41
N LEU A 577 -79.91 -42.05 48.52
CA LEU A 577 -79.58 -40.69 47.96
C LEU A 577 -78.54 -40.82 46.81
N SER A 578 -78.85 -41.59 45.76
CA SER A 578 -78.15 -41.52 44.48
C SER A 578 -79.05 -40.79 43.49
N THR A 579 -78.79 -39.57 43.27
CA THR A 579 -78.93 -38.85 42.00
C THR A 579 -77.99 -37.68 41.92
#